data_95bcaf716c4670cc9c5f3580b00358da
#
_entry.id   95bcaf716c4670cc9c5f3580b00358da
#
_cell.length_a   1.000
_cell.length_b   1.000
_cell.length_c   1.000
_cell.angle_alpha   90.00
_cell.angle_beta   90.00
_cell.angle_gamma   90.00
#
_symmetry.space_group_name_H-M   'P 1'
#
loop_
_entity.id
_entity.type
_entity.pdbx_description
1 polymer ?
#
loop_
_entity_poly.entity_id
_entity_poly.type
_entity_poly.pdbx_seq_one_letter_code
_entity_poly.pdbx_strand_id
1 'polypeptide(L)'
;MNNNFKLDSKSYYLIQLNGANPDSKLSQAKISLNKIDHINLYKWYLGKDGYPFAYIKGGRVPLHRYIWYINTGVWTNEKINSDGTITKLYVDHINRDKLDATDENLRISTPAENSYNKTSKNAIVDPLTTKPLHHIKFKKSGYSISLTKDGKTSKIDKISSLEEAKEIYNMMASELFGEFAVLYE
;
A
#
# COMPACT_ATOMS: atom_id res chain seq x y z
N MET A 1 -23.61 14.09 8.72
CA MET A 1 -22.28 14.46 9.25
C MET A 1 -21.47 14.91 8.07
N ASN A 2 -21.04 16.19 8.02
CA ASN A 2 -20.32 16.68 6.85
C ASN A 2 -18.83 16.42 7.05
N ASN A 3 -18.29 15.43 6.34
CA ASN A 3 -16.86 15.38 6.10
C ASN A 3 -16.55 16.56 5.15
N ASN A 4 -15.54 17.38 5.45
CA ASN A 4 -15.13 18.43 4.53
C ASN A 4 -14.45 17.75 3.32
N PHE A 5 -15.06 17.88 2.15
CA PHE A 5 -14.53 17.34 0.90
C PHE A 5 -13.84 18.45 0.12
N LYS A 6 -12.68 18.15 -0.41
CA LYS A 6 -12.01 18.94 -1.41
C LYS A 6 -11.89 18.09 -2.68
N LEU A 7 -12.52 18.54 -3.75
CA LEU A 7 -12.31 17.96 -5.08
C LEU A 7 -10.89 18.38 -5.52
N ASP A 8 -10.04 17.43 -5.74
CA ASP A 8 -8.79 17.69 -6.47
C ASP A 8 -9.07 17.58 -7.97
N SER A 9 -8.33 18.32 -8.79
CA SER A 9 -8.44 18.31 -10.26
C SER A 9 -8.18 16.92 -10.90
N LYS A 10 -7.81 15.94 -10.10
CA LYS A 10 -7.48 14.56 -10.49
C LYS A 10 -8.51 13.58 -9.94
N SER A 11 -9.70 13.47 -10.50
CA SER A 11 -10.64 12.33 -10.40
C SER A 11 -10.83 11.64 -9.02
N TYR A 12 -10.51 12.27 -7.88
CA TYR A 12 -10.72 11.72 -6.55
C TYR A 12 -11.16 12.79 -5.54
N TYR A 13 -11.77 12.35 -4.44
CA TYR A 13 -12.06 13.18 -3.27
C TYR A 13 -11.01 13.02 -2.18
N LEU A 14 -10.71 14.13 -1.49
CA LEU A 14 -9.98 14.13 -0.24
C LEU A 14 -10.98 14.21 0.92
N ILE A 15 -10.97 13.18 1.77
CA ILE A 15 -11.77 13.15 3.00
C ILE A 15 -10.92 13.55 4.19
N GLN A 16 -11.49 14.38 5.06
CA GLN A 16 -10.83 14.82 6.27
C GLN A 16 -10.87 13.72 7.34
N LEU A 17 -9.73 13.41 7.95
CA LEU A 17 -9.61 12.42 9.01
C LEU A 17 -9.46 13.09 10.38
N ASN A 18 -10.09 12.51 11.39
CA ASN A 18 -9.92 12.92 12.78
C ASN A 18 -8.85 12.04 13.43
N GLY A 19 -7.81 12.64 14.00
CA GLY A 19 -6.78 11.92 14.73
C GLY A 19 -7.22 11.58 16.16
N ALA A 20 -6.67 10.50 16.71
CA ALA A 20 -6.83 10.17 18.12
C ALA A 20 -5.97 11.07 19.05
N ASN A 21 -5.00 11.80 18.50
CA ASN A 21 -4.13 12.73 19.22
C ASN A 21 -4.59 14.16 18.93
N PRO A 22 -4.89 14.99 19.95
CA PRO A 22 -5.28 16.38 19.75
C PRO A 22 -4.24 17.22 19.02
N ASP A 23 -2.96 16.83 19.05
CA ASP A 23 -1.87 17.51 18.34
C ASP A 23 -1.69 17.01 16.89
N SER A 24 -2.41 15.97 16.45
CA SER A 24 -2.35 15.53 15.07
C SER A 24 -3.07 16.51 14.15
N LYS A 25 -2.32 17.15 13.25
CA LYS A 25 -2.91 17.92 12.15
C LYS A 25 -3.92 17.02 11.44
N LEU A 26 -5.03 17.60 11.05
CA LEU A 26 -6.04 16.93 10.25
C LEU A 26 -5.37 16.31 9.02
N SER A 27 -5.38 15.00 8.94
CA SER A 27 -4.88 14.24 7.78
C SER A 27 -6.02 14.00 6.81
N GLN A 28 -5.69 13.79 5.56
CA GLN A 28 -6.63 13.53 4.50
C GLN A 28 -6.37 12.16 3.89
N ALA A 29 -7.43 11.49 3.45
CA ALA A 29 -7.34 10.28 2.66
C ALA A 29 -8.02 10.47 1.30
N LYS A 30 -7.50 9.81 0.28
CA LYS A 30 -8.05 9.82 -1.08
C LYS A 30 -9.06 8.70 -1.24
N ILE A 31 -10.14 8.99 -1.93
CA ILE A 31 -11.16 8.02 -2.34
C ILE A 31 -11.62 8.30 -3.77
N SER A 32 -12.07 7.27 -4.50
CA SER A 32 -12.68 7.42 -5.80
C SER A 32 -14.00 8.20 -5.72
N LEU A 33 -14.33 8.97 -6.76
CA LEU A 33 -15.49 9.87 -6.78
C LEU A 33 -16.82 9.16 -6.48
N ASN A 34 -17.00 7.96 -7.00
CA ASN A 34 -18.21 7.16 -6.85
C ASN A 34 -18.42 6.56 -5.45
N LYS A 35 -17.50 6.83 -4.48
CA LYS A 35 -17.58 6.30 -3.11
C LYS A 35 -18.13 7.31 -2.10
N ILE A 36 -18.29 8.56 -2.50
CA ILE A 36 -18.58 9.68 -1.60
C ILE A 36 -19.81 9.44 -0.72
N ASP A 37 -20.91 8.94 -1.29
CA ASP A 37 -22.17 8.73 -0.57
C ASP A 37 -22.02 7.67 0.53
N HIS A 38 -21.29 6.60 0.25
CA HIS A 38 -20.99 5.55 1.22
C HIS A 38 -20.08 6.02 2.34
N ILE A 39 -19.05 6.81 1.98
CA ILE A 39 -18.06 7.32 2.93
C ILE A 39 -18.69 8.34 3.89
N ASN A 40 -19.65 9.14 3.41
CA ASN A 40 -20.37 10.13 4.19
C ASN A 40 -21.24 9.55 5.31
N LEU A 41 -21.55 8.28 5.25
CA LEU A 41 -22.34 7.61 6.29
C LEU A 41 -21.59 7.49 7.61
N TYR A 42 -20.26 7.64 7.61
CA TYR A 42 -19.42 7.40 8.78
C TYR A 42 -18.41 8.52 9.01
N LYS A 43 -17.97 8.66 10.26
CA LYS A 43 -16.88 9.54 10.65
C LYS A 43 -15.55 8.76 10.59
N TRP A 44 -14.60 9.27 9.82
CA TRP A 44 -13.31 8.64 9.59
C TRP A 44 -12.23 9.23 10.48
N TYR A 45 -11.35 8.39 11.00
CA TYR A 45 -10.27 8.71 11.92
C TYR A 45 -8.94 8.18 11.37
N LEU A 46 -7.83 8.82 11.74
CA LEU A 46 -6.50 8.28 11.50
C LEU A 46 -6.10 7.38 12.67
N GLY A 47 -5.80 6.12 12.37
CA GLY A 47 -5.29 5.16 13.35
C GLY A 47 -3.80 5.38 13.65
N LYS A 48 -3.34 4.93 14.83
CA LYS A 48 -1.91 4.93 15.20
C LYS A 48 -1.05 4.06 14.26
N ASP A 49 -1.67 3.10 13.58
CA ASP A 49 -1.08 2.25 12.55
C ASP A 49 -0.98 2.94 11.17
N GLY A 50 -1.44 4.21 11.09
CA GLY A 50 -1.45 5.02 9.87
C GLY A 50 -2.60 4.69 8.90
N TYR A 51 -3.51 3.79 9.26
CA TYR A 51 -4.67 3.49 8.41
C TYR A 51 -5.87 4.33 8.80
N PRO A 52 -6.57 4.96 7.82
CA PRO A 52 -7.89 5.52 8.04
C PRO A 52 -8.89 4.44 8.43
N PHE A 53 -9.75 4.72 9.39
CA PHE A 53 -10.78 3.78 9.84
C PHE A 53 -12.05 4.49 10.32
N ALA A 54 -13.15 3.76 10.38
CA ALA A 54 -14.40 4.17 11.03
C ALA A 54 -14.91 3.07 11.98
N TYR A 55 -15.81 3.43 12.88
CA TYR A 55 -16.58 2.45 13.64
C TYR A 55 -17.88 2.15 12.90
N ILE A 56 -18.02 0.91 12.42
CA ILE A 56 -19.18 0.43 11.68
C ILE A 56 -19.78 -0.77 12.43
N LYS A 57 -21.04 -0.66 12.82
CA LYS A 57 -21.73 -1.69 13.64
C LYS A 57 -20.93 -2.11 14.88
N GLY A 58 -20.29 -1.13 15.54
CA GLY A 58 -19.50 -1.37 16.76
C GLY A 58 -18.08 -1.89 16.54
N GLY A 59 -17.69 -2.22 15.31
CA GLY A 59 -16.35 -2.69 14.96
C GLY A 59 -15.49 -1.62 14.29
N ARG A 60 -14.15 -1.66 14.53
CA ARG A 60 -13.19 -0.83 13.81
C ARG A 60 -12.98 -1.40 12.41
N VAL A 61 -13.34 -0.62 11.39
CA VAL A 61 -13.25 -1.01 9.98
C VAL A 61 -12.28 -0.08 9.25
N PRO A 62 -11.16 -0.58 8.72
CA PRO A 62 -10.24 0.21 7.89
C PRO A 62 -10.89 0.68 6.58
N LEU A 63 -10.55 1.89 6.12
CA LEU A 63 -11.12 2.52 4.94
C LEU A 63 -10.96 1.66 3.67
N HIS A 64 -9.74 1.19 3.39
CA HIS A 64 -9.47 0.37 2.22
C HIS A 64 -10.31 -0.93 2.19
N ARG A 65 -10.55 -1.55 3.35
CA ARG A 65 -11.42 -2.73 3.44
C ARG A 65 -12.89 -2.38 3.25
N TYR A 66 -13.32 -1.21 3.69
CA TYR A 66 -14.68 -0.73 3.47
C TYR A 66 -14.91 -0.42 1.98
N ILE A 67 -13.97 0.26 1.33
CA ILE A 67 -14.02 0.51 -0.12
C ILE A 67 -14.09 -0.82 -0.89
N TRP A 68 -13.25 -1.80 -0.52
CA TRP A 68 -13.30 -3.11 -1.13
C TRP A 68 -14.68 -3.78 -0.96
N TYR A 69 -15.23 -3.70 0.25
CA TYR A 69 -16.59 -4.22 0.51
C TYR A 69 -17.66 -3.53 -0.35
N ILE A 70 -17.61 -2.21 -0.49
CA ILE A 70 -18.55 -1.48 -1.37
C ILE A 70 -18.48 -2.02 -2.80
N ASN A 71 -17.28 -2.33 -3.30
CA ASN A 71 -17.07 -2.79 -4.67
C ASN A 71 -17.51 -4.24 -4.90
N THR A 72 -17.33 -5.09 -3.90
CA THR A 72 -17.44 -6.56 -4.08
C THR A 72 -18.54 -7.21 -3.26
N GLY A 73 -19.09 -6.52 -2.26
CA GLY A 73 -20.00 -7.10 -1.27
C GLY A 73 -19.35 -8.03 -0.24
N VAL A 74 -18.03 -8.22 -0.28
CA VAL A 74 -17.31 -9.22 0.53
C VAL A 74 -16.34 -8.55 1.51
N TRP A 75 -16.46 -8.90 2.81
CA TRP A 75 -15.61 -8.38 3.88
C TRP A 75 -14.30 -9.13 4.06
N THR A 76 -14.35 -10.43 3.87
CA THR A 76 -13.20 -11.32 4.02
C THR A 76 -12.95 -12.02 2.71
N ASN A 77 -11.70 -11.99 2.28
CA ASN A 77 -11.30 -12.66 1.08
C ASN A 77 -10.53 -13.91 1.47
N GLU A 78 -10.97 -15.03 0.96
CA GLU A 78 -10.33 -16.32 1.12
C GLU A 78 -10.29 -17.01 -0.24
N LYS A 79 -9.16 -17.64 -0.53
CA LYS A 79 -8.99 -18.47 -1.72
C LYS A 79 -8.89 -19.91 -1.28
N ILE A 80 -9.76 -20.76 -1.81
CA ILE A 80 -9.63 -22.21 -1.67
C ILE A 80 -8.66 -22.68 -2.76
N ASN A 81 -7.57 -23.29 -2.35
CA ASN A 81 -6.54 -23.83 -3.22
C ASN A 81 -6.98 -25.19 -3.78
N SER A 82 -6.27 -25.68 -4.80
CA SER A 82 -6.56 -26.98 -5.43
C SER A 82 -6.41 -28.18 -4.49
N ASP A 83 -5.62 -28.04 -3.42
CA ASP A 83 -5.42 -29.04 -2.37
C ASP A 83 -6.45 -28.94 -1.22
N GLY A 84 -7.46 -28.06 -1.34
CA GLY A 84 -8.46 -27.80 -0.33
C GLY A 84 -8.02 -26.89 0.82
N THR A 85 -6.79 -26.41 0.85
CA THR A 85 -6.32 -25.44 1.85
C THR A 85 -6.90 -24.06 1.60
N ILE A 86 -7.09 -23.28 2.67
CA ILE A 86 -7.62 -21.92 2.60
C ILE A 86 -6.49 -20.91 2.77
N THR A 87 -6.32 -20.06 1.77
CA THR A 87 -5.41 -18.91 1.87
C THR A 87 -6.19 -17.65 2.19
N LYS A 88 -5.82 -16.99 3.28
CA LYS A 88 -6.37 -15.69 3.67
C LYS A 88 -5.87 -14.60 2.71
N LEU A 89 -6.78 -13.78 2.21
CA LEU A 89 -6.44 -12.68 1.32
C LEU A 89 -6.56 -11.33 2.04
N TYR A 90 -5.77 -10.36 1.62
CA TYR A 90 -5.71 -9.01 2.16
C TYR A 90 -5.99 -7.97 1.08
N VAL A 91 -6.59 -6.86 1.47
CA VAL A 91 -6.64 -5.66 0.61
C VAL A 91 -5.34 -4.90 0.81
N ASP A 92 -4.57 -4.74 -0.26
CA ASP A 92 -3.26 -4.08 -0.29
C ASP A 92 -3.33 -2.77 -1.07
N HIS A 93 -2.47 -1.81 -0.69
CA HIS A 93 -2.28 -0.54 -1.40
C HIS A 93 -1.12 -0.68 -2.38
N ILE A 94 -1.41 -0.59 -3.68
CA ILE A 94 -0.41 -0.78 -4.74
C ILE A 94 0.77 0.18 -4.56
N ASN A 95 0.48 1.47 -4.32
CA ASN A 95 1.48 2.51 -4.12
C ASN A 95 2.06 2.61 -2.69
N ARG A 96 1.64 1.73 -1.75
CA ARG A 96 2.00 1.72 -0.32
C ARG A 96 1.50 2.92 0.48
N ASP A 97 0.77 3.84 -0.11
CA ASP A 97 0.17 4.96 0.61
C ASP A 97 -1.14 4.50 1.27
N LYS A 98 -1.10 4.35 2.58
CA LYS A 98 -2.26 3.93 3.39
C LYS A 98 -3.42 4.93 3.36
N LEU A 99 -3.15 6.15 2.94
CA LEU A 99 -4.14 7.22 2.81
C LEU A 99 -4.78 7.26 1.42
N ASP A 100 -4.30 6.48 0.46
CA ASP A 100 -4.83 6.41 -0.89
C ASP A 100 -5.70 5.16 -1.07
N ALA A 101 -6.98 5.29 -0.72
CA ALA A 101 -7.98 4.23 -0.85
C ALA A 101 -8.84 4.38 -2.13
N THR A 102 -8.25 4.86 -3.22
CA THR A 102 -8.90 4.85 -4.54
C THR A 102 -9.02 3.44 -5.09
N ASP A 103 -10.05 3.19 -5.90
CA ASP A 103 -10.30 1.86 -6.48
C ASP A 103 -9.10 1.34 -7.27
N GLU A 104 -8.40 2.24 -7.99
CA GLU A 104 -7.22 1.94 -8.81
C GLU A 104 -5.99 1.56 -7.99
N ASN A 105 -5.94 2.00 -6.74
CA ASN A 105 -4.82 1.75 -5.83
C ASN A 105 -5.02 0.54 -4.92
N LEU A 106 -6.18 -0.11 -4.96
CA LEU A 106 -6.48 -1.26 -4.11
C LEU A 106 -6.47 -2.56 -4.92
N ARG A 107 -5.86 -3.58 -4.37
CA ARG A 107 -5.85 -4.93 -4.93
C ARG A 107 -5.98 -5.99 -3.84
N ILE A 108 -6.35 -7.21 -4.24
CA ILE A 108 -6.27 -8.37 -3.36
C ILE A 108 -4.88 -8.99 -3.45
N SER A 109 -4.34 -9.38 -2.31
CA SER A 109 -3.04 -10.03 -2.21
C SER A 109 -3.06 -11.17 -1.20
N THR A 110 -2.26 -12.19 -1.44
CA THR A 110 -1.90 -13.20 -0.44
C THR A 110 -0.93 -12.60 0.59
N PRO A 111 -0.70 -13.26 1.75
CA PRO A 111 0.32 -12.83 2.70
C PRO A 111 1.72 -12.73 2.10
N ALA A 112 2.06 -13.64 1.18
CA ALA A 112 3.34 -13.64 0.47
C ALA A 112 3.47 -12.41 -0.44
N GLU A 113 2.49 -12.18 -1.33
CA GLU A 113 2.45 -11.03 -2.25
C GLU A 113 2.45 -9.70 -1.49
N ASN A 114 1.65 -9.59 -0.43
CA ASN A 114 1.66 -8.40 0.42
C ASN A 114 3.03 -8.17 1.10
N SER A 115 3.79 -9.24 1.35
CA SER A 115 5.15 -9.12 1.89
C SER A 115 6.15 -8.52 0.89
N TYR A 116 5.95 -8.73 -0.41
CA TYR A 116 6.82 -8.16 -1.45
C TYR A 116 6.68 -6.63 -1.53
N ASN A 117 5.49 -6.13 -1.19
CA ASN A 117 5.18 -4.70 -1.15
C ASN A 117 5.59 -4.01 0.18
N LYS A 118 6.15 -4.72 1.17
CA LYS A 118 6.49 -4.13 2.47
C LYS A 118 7.74 -3.25 2.41
N THR A 119 7.68 -2.16 3.18
CA THR A 119 8.79 -1.23 3.40
C THR A 119 9.85 -1.85 4.31
N SER A 120 11.10 -1.83 3.90
CA SER A 120 12.23 -2.14 4.79
C SER A 120 12.48 -0.96 5.75
N LYS A 121 12.65 -1.23 7.04
CA LYS A 121 12.99 -0.18 8.03
C LYS A 121 14.32 0.53 7.75
N ASN A 122 15.22 -0.11 7.02
CA ASN A 122 16.56 0.38 6.68
C ASN A 122 16.71 0.65 5.18
N ALA A 123 15.62 1.01 4.49
CA ALA A 123 15.68 1.40 3.09
C ALA A 123 16.50 2.69 2.95
N ILE A 124 17.37 2.75 1.93
CA ILE A 124 17.97 4.04 1.53
C ILE A 124 16.88 4.91 0.90
N VAL A 125 17.05 6.21 1.02
CA VAL A 125 16.13 7.18 0.41
C VAL A 125 16.71 7.64 -0.92
N ASP A 126 15.88 7.61 -1.95
CA ASP A 126 16.23 8.18 -3.25
C ASP A 126 16.39 9.70 -3.11
N PRO A 127 17.56 10.28 -3.43
CA PRO A 127 17.79 11.70 -3.26
C PRO A 127 16.93 12.59 -4.19
N LEU A 128 16.46 12.04 -5.31
CA LEU A 128 15.63 12.76 -6.28
C LEU A 128 14.15 12.78 -5.91
N THR A 129 13.62 11.63 -5.47
CA THR A 129 12.19 11.46 -5.20
C THR A 129 11.83 11.55 -3.73
N THR A 130 12.84 11.54 -2.84
CA THR A 130 12.69 11.44 -1.37
C THR A 130 11.93 10.20 -0.90
N LYS A 131 11.70 9.22 -1.79
CA LYS A 131 11.02 7.97 -1.48
C LYS A 131 12.01 6.89 -1.03
N PRO A 132 11.62 6.01 -0.10
CA PRO A 132 12.48 4.91 0.32
C PRO A 132 12.60 3.84 -0.77
N LEU A 133 13.83 3.42 -1.07
CA LEU A 133 14.16 2.34 -2.00
C LEU A 133 14.28 1.03 -1.24
N HIS A 134 13.25 0.19 -1.36
CA HIS A 134 13.23 -1.11 -0.70
C HIS A 134 14.05 -2.10 -1.51
N HIS A 135 14.73 -3.04 -0.83
CA HIS A 135 15.58 -4.06 -1.44
C HIS A 135 16.87 -3.57 -2.09
N ILE A 136 17.10 -2.25 -2.18
CA ILE A 136 18.37 -1.67 -2.59
C ILE A 136 19.11 -1.18 -1.33
N LYS A 137 20.37 -1.55 -1.19
CA LYS A 137 21.24 -1.15 -0.07
C LYS A 137 22.53 -0.58 -0.60
N PHE A 138 23.06 0.45 0.06
CA PHE A 138 24.38 0.97 -0.21
C PHE A 138 25.40 0.33 0.74
N LYS A 139 26.52 -0.10 0.19
CA LYS A 139 27.65 -0.71 0.90
C LYS A 139 28.95 -0.05 0.45
N LYS A 140 30.06 -0.34 1.16
CA LYS A 140 31.40 0.15 0.78
C LYS A 140 31.80 -0.20 -0.65
N SER A 141 31.30 -1.31 -1.19
CA SER A 141 31.60 -1.80 -2.54
C SER A 141 30.58 -1.37 -3.63
N GLY A 142 29.67 -0.47 -3.33
CA GLY A 142 28.58 -0.04 -4.23
C GLY A 142 27.19 -0.46 -3.75
N TYR A 143 26.22 -0.42 -4.67
CA TYR A 143 24.85 -0.81 -4.35
C TYR A 143 24.67 -2.32 -4.43
N SER A 144 23.68 -2.83 -3.72
CA SER A 144 23.30 -4.24 -3.73
C SER A 144 21.80 -4.38 -3.68
N ILE A 145 21.28 -5.39 -4.43
CA ILE A 145 19.88 -5.75 -4.48
C ILE A 145 19.72 -7.15 -3.88
N SER A 146 18.65 -7.36 -3.12
CA SER A 146 18.30 -8.69 -2.60
C SER A 146 16.79 -8.85 -2.59
N LEU A 147 16.29 -9.77 -3.42
CA LEU A 147 14.87 -10.13 -3.54
C LEU A 147 14.67 -11.58 -3.13
N THR A 148 13.64 -11.85 -2.36
CA THR A 148 13.28 -13.21 -1.92
C THR A 148 11.87 -13.54 -2.34
N LYS A 149 11.69 -14.67 -3.03
CA LYS A 149 10.39 -15.25 -3.38
C LYS A 149 10.41 -16.74 -3.06
N ASP A 150 9.38 -17.23 -2.40
CA ASP A 150 9.20 -18.66 -2.06
C ASP A 150 10.43 -19.28 -1.38
N GLY A 151 11.04 -18.53 -0.47
CA GLY A 151 12.25 -18.96 0.25
C GLY A 151 13.55 -18.87 -0.53
N LYS A 152 13.51 -18.58 -1.83
CA LYS A 152 14.71 -18.42 -2.69
C LYS A 152 15.08 -16.93 -2.78
N THR A 153 16.36 -16.63 -2.53
CA THR A 153 16.88 -15.26 -2.58
C THR A 153 17.77 -15.07 -3.81
N SER A 154 17.38 -14.11 -4.63
CA SER A 154 18.19 -13.59 -5.75
C SER A 154 18.91 -12.33 -5.28
N LYS A 155 20.23 -12.25 -5.54
CA LYS A 155 21.07 -11.15 -5.04
C LYS A 155 22.08 -10.70 -6.08
N ILE A 156 22.24 -9.39 -6.23
CA ILE A 156 23.27 -8.76 -7.03
C ILE A 156 24.00 -7.74 -6.14
N ASP A 157 25.32 -7.79 -6.15
CA ASP A 157 26.20 -6.88 -5.39
C ASP A 157 27.13 -6.11 -6.34
N LYS A 158 27.76 -5.05 -5.82
CA LYS A 158 28.78 -4.24 -6.50
C LYS A 158 28.25 -3.46 -7.72
N ILE A 159 27.01 -3.00 -7.64
CA ILE A 159 26.42 -2.13 -8.66
C ILE A 159 26.99 -0.73 -8.47
N SER A 160 27.39 -0.09 -9.56
CA SER A 160 28.20 1.15 -9.52
C SER A 160 27.40 2.41 -9.21
N SER A 161 26.15 2.50 -9.68
CA SER A 161 25.30 3.67 -9.49
C SER A 161 23.92 3.32 -8.94
N LEU A 162 23.21 4.33 -8.43
CA LEU A 162 21.84 4.17 -7.95
C LEU A 162 20.88 3.93 -9.11
N GLU A 163 21.08 4.62 -10.21
CA GLU A 163 20.27 4.49 -11.43
C GLU A 163 20.34 3.06 -11.95
N GLU A 164 21.56 2.52 -12.13
CA GLU A 164 21.77 1.13 -12.52
C GLU A 164 21.12 0.15 -11.52
N ALA A 165 21.20 0.44 -10.23
CA ALA A 165 20.55 -0.39 -9.22
C ALA A 165 19.02 -0.35 -9.31
N LYS A 166 18.41 0.78 -9.64
CA LYS A 166 16.96 0.89 -9.88
C LYS A 166 16.53 0.09 -11.12
N GLU A 167 17.26 0.21 -12.22
CA GLU A 167 16.97 -0.52 -13.46
C GLU A 167 17.04 -2.04 -13.24
N ILE A 168 18.13 -2.53 -12.66
CA ILE A 168 18.30 -3.95 -12.34
C ILE A 168 17.20 -4.42 -11.37
N TYR A 169 16.90 -3.62 -10.33
CA TYR A 169 15.82 -3.94 -9.41
C TYR A 169 14.47 -4.07 -10.13
N ASN A 170 14.14 -3.12 -11.00
CA ASN A 170 12.88 -3.10 -11.73
C ASN A 170 12.74 -4.35 -12.63
N MET A 171 13.80 -4.74 -13.32
CA MET A 171 13.83 -5.98 -14.11
C MET A 171 13.59 -7.21 -13.24
N MET A 172 14.37 -7.37 -12.18
CA MET A 172 14.25 -8.52 -11.27
C MET A 172 12.89 -8.56 -10.57
N ALA A 173 12.40 -7.41 -10.10
CA ALA A 173 11.12 -7.33 -9.40
C ALA A 173 9.94 -7.64 -10.32
N SER A 174 9.97 -7.15 -11.57
CA SER A 174 8.95 -7.45 -12.58
C SER A 174 8.90 -8.94 -12.90
N GLU A 175 10.05 -9.58 -13.07
CA GLU A 175 10.14 -11.02 -13.33
C GLU A 175 9.68 -11.86 -12.14
N LEU A 176 10.10 -11.50 -10.93
CA LEU A 176 9.80 -12.28 -9.73
C LEU A 176 8.37 -12.06 -9.20
N PHE A 177 7.89 -10.82 -9.20
CA PHE A 177 6.66 -10.43 -8.49
C PHE A 177 5.52 -10.01 -9.42
N GLY A 178 5.79 -9.82 -10.74
CA GLY A 178 4.78 -9.43 -11.71
C GLY A 178 4.07 -8.13 -11.31
N GLU A 179 2.75 -8.14 -11.30
CA GLU A 179 1.91 -6.99 -10.90
C GLU A 179 2.09 -6.54 -9.43
N PHE A 180 2.70 -7.38 -8.58
CA PHE A 180 3.02 -7.03 -7.19
C PHE A 180 4.38 -6.34 -7.05
N ALA A 181 5.14 -6.20 -8.13
CA ALA A 181 6.38 -5.43 -8.14
C ALA A 181 6.09 -3.94 -7.93
N VAL A 182 6.87 -3.30 -7.07
CA VAL A 182 6.88 -1.83 -6.94
C VAL A 182 8.11 -1.32 -7.65
N LEU A 183 7.91 -0.65 -8.76
CA LEU A 183 9.00 -0.17 -9.61
C LEU A 183 9.45 1.24 -9.18
N TYR A 184 10.71 1.55 -9.45
CA TYR A 184 11.32 2.86 -9.19
C TYR A 184 11.48 3.64 -10.49
N GLU A 185 11.12 4.91 -10.43
CA GLU A 185 11.34 5.90 -11.49
C GLU A 185 12.80 6.35 -11.52
#